data_1c82eba0672432f09f0d8e454ce1193c
#
_entry.id   1c82eba0672432f09f0d8e454ce1193c
#
_cell.length_a   1.000
_cell.length_b   1.000
_cell.length_c   1.000
_cell.angle_alpha   90.00
_cell.angle_beta   90.00
_cell.angle_gamma   90.00
#
_symmetry.space_group_name_H-M   'P 1'
#
loop_
_entity.id
_entity.type
_entity.pdbx_description
1 polymer ?
#
loop_
_entity_poly.entity_id
_entity_poly.type
_entity_poly.pdbx_seq_one_letter_code
_entity_poly.pdbx_strand_id
1 'polypeptide(L)'
;MTKSRQAFQTIAFDADDTLWRNEEIFMNAQDEFIRLLSPYHSEAYIREHLGEVQVRNLGHFGYGIKGFTLSMIETAIELTEGRILGHEIQQIIDLAKCMVAMPVEVLPNIEAVLKTLQSKCRLMVITKGDLLDQESKFARSGIADYFDIIEVVSEKLPATYEQILAKHNIPKDEFLMIGNSLKSDVLPVLDIGAAAIHIPYHSTWVHEQVDDSILASYENLVQLTDVSLVLEHLHRDKIQQELA
;
A
#
# COMPACT_ATOMS: atom_id res chain seq x y z
N MET A 1 12.54 31.95 -16.72
CA MET A 1 13.19 31.76 -15.41
C MET A 1 12.84 30.35 -14.96
N THR A 2 13.71 29.38 -15.22
CA THR A 2 13.60 28.01 -14.72
C THR A 2 13.81 28.06 -13.21
N LYS A 3 12.75 27.84 -12.42
CA LYS A 3 12.89 27.64 -10.98
C LYS A 3 13.80 26.42 -10.79
N SER A 4 14.94 26.61 -10.13
CA SER A 4 15.72 25.50 -9.57
C SER A 4 14.72 24.65 -8.75
N ARG A 5 14.54 23.38 -9.13
CA ARG A 5 13.72 22.47 -8.33
C ARG A 5 14.42 22.29 -7.00
N GLN A 6 13.78 22.68 -5.93
CA GLN A 6 14.29 22.56 -4.56
C GLN A 6 14.39 21.07 -4.21
N ALA A 7 15.44 20.66 -3.48
CA ALA A 7 15.55 19.27 -3.01
C ALA A 7 14.33 18.91 -2.15
N PHE A 8 13.79 17.70 -2.29
CA PHE A 8 12.67 17.23 -1.50
C PHE A 8 12.97 17.33 0.00
N GLN A 9 12.12 18.04 0.74
CA GLN A 9 12.25 18.20 2.19
C GLN A 9 11.42 17.18 2.95
N THR A 10 10.41 16.59 2.31
CA THR A 10 9.60 15.52 2.87
C THR A 10 9.50 14.39 1.86
N ILE A 11 9.88 13.18 2.29
CA ILE A 11 9.72 11.95 1.51
C ILE A 11 8.75 11.06 2.25
N ALA A 12 7.64 10.73 1.59
CA ALA A 12 6.64 9.81 2.10
C ALA A 12 6.81 8.43 1.45
N PHE A 13 6.58 7.39 2.25
CA PHE A 13 6.52 6.01 1.80
C PHE A 13 5.12 5.45 2.02
N ASP A 14 4.64 4.63 1.09
CA ASP A 14 3.62 3.66 1.41
C ASP A 14 4.22 2.58 2.33
N ALA A 15 3.36 1.79 2.96
CA ALA A 15 3.81 0.78 3.93
C ALA A 15 3.76 -0.64 3.38
N ASP A 16 2.57 -1.14 3.06
CA ASP A 16 2.34 -2.53 2.65
C ASP A 16 2.90 -2.78 1.25
N ASP A 17 3.79 -3.76 1.12
CA ASP A 17 4.50 -4.10 -0.12
C ASP A 17 5.44 -2.99 -0.67
N THR A 18 5.67 -1.97 0.16
CA THR A 18 6.68 -0.92 -0.06
C THR A 18 7.76 -0.97 1.02
N LEU A 19 7.39 -1.00 2.30
CA LEU A 19 8.31 -1.11 3.44
C LEU A 19 8.45 -2.54 3.93
N TRP A 20 7.40 -3.34 3.89
CA TRP A 20 7.34 -4.74 4.33
C TRP A 20 6.40 -5.58 3.47
N ARG A 21 6.56 -6.88 3.54
CA ARG A 21 5.70 -7.86 2.84
C ARG A 21 4.29 -7.86 3.42
N ASN A 22 3.30 -7.87 2.57
CA ASN A 22 1.90 -7.89 2.98
C ASN A 22 1.00 -8.75 2.07
N GLU A 23 1.10 -8.61 0.75
CA GLU A 23 0.19 -9.29 -0.19
C GLU A 23 0.22 -10.80 -0.05
N GLU A 24 1.39 -11.41 0.22
CA GLU A 24 1.50 -12.86 0.42
C GLU A 24 0.69 -13.35 1.62
N ILE A 25 0.50 -12.52 2.65
CA ILE A 25 -0.32 -12.87 3.83
C ILE A 25 -1.78 -13.02 3.41
N PHE A 26 -2.27 -12.11 2.58
CA PHE A 26 -3.63 -12.17 2.03
C PHE A 26 -3.81 -13.32 1.05
N MET A 27 -2.85 -13.55 0.15
CA MET A 27 -2.87 -14.67 -0.79
C MET A 27 -2.93 -16.01 -0.06
N ASN A 28 -2.10 -16.23 0.94
CA ASN A 28 -2.09 -17.46 1.74
C ASN A 28 -3.43 -17.67 2.47
N ALA A 29 -3.99 -16.63 3.06
CA ALA A 29 -5.30 -16.71 3.73
C ALA A 29 -6.42 -16.99 2.72
N GLN A 30 -6.36 -16.41 1.54
CA GLN A 30 -7.31 -16.68 0.46
C GLN A 30 -7.23 -18.14 -0.01
N ASP A 31 -6.04 -18.72 -0.13
CA ASP A 31 -5.86 -20.11 -0.52
C ASP A 31 -6.41 -21.08 0.55
N GLU A 32 -6.24 -20.77 1.84
CA GLU A 32 -6.87 -21.54 2.92
C GLU A 32 -8.40 -21.43 2.89
N PHE A 33 -8.93 -20.23 2.66
CA PHE A 33 -10.35 -19.98 2.51
C PHE A 33 -10.95 -20.76 1.31
N ILE A 34 -10.25 -20.77 0.18
CA ILE A 34 -10.66 -21.53 -1.01
C ILE A 34 -10.71 -23.04 -0.69
N ARG A 35 -9.71 -23.55 0.04
CA ARG A 35 -9.71 -24.97 0.48
C ARG A 35 -10.89 -25.29 1.37
N LEU A 36 -11.27 -24.38 2.28
CA LEU A 36 -12.44 -24.55 3.13
C LEU A 36 -13.73 -24.68 2.32
N LEU A 37 -13.90 -23.88 1.27
CA LEU A 37 -15.09 -23.86 0.44
C LEU A 37 -15.06 -24.81 -0.77
N SER A 38 -13.94 -25.52 -1.01
CA SER A 38 -13.78 -26.44 -2.15
C SER A 38 -14.83 -27.56 -2.24
N PRO A 39 -15.48 -28.03 -1.13
CA PRO A 39 -16.60 -28.96 -1.23
C PRO A 39 -17.86 -28.37 -1.87
N TYR A 40 -18.00 -27.06 -1.93
CA TYR A 40 -19.20 -26.38 -2.42
C TYR A 40 -19.03 -25.88 -3.87
N HIS A 41 -17.89 -25.32 -4.23
CA HIS A 41 -17.63 -24.72 -5.54
C HIS A 41 -16.18 -24.92 -6.01
N SER A 42 -15.92 -24.64 -7.30
CA SER A 42 -14.58 -24.65 -7.85
C SER A 42 -13.74 -23.48 -7.32
N GLU A 43 -12.42 -23.66 -7.25
CA GLU A 43 -11.47 -22.62 -6.84
C GLU A 43 -11.68 -21.31 -7.60
N ALA A 44 -11.78 -21.37 -8.94
CA ALA A 44 -11.94 -20.19 -9.79
C ALA A 44 -13.19 -19.39 -9.41
N TYR A 45 -14.31 -20.08 -9.17
CA TYR A 45 -15.58 -19.44 -8.80
C TYR A 45 -15.52 -18.81 -7.41
N ILE A 46 -14.91 -19.49 -6.43
CA ILE A 46 -14.75 -18.96 -5.07
C ILE A 46 -13.88 -17.71 -5.09
N ARG A 47 -12.77 -17.74 -5.85
CA ARG A 47 -11.82 -16.62 -5.98
C ARG A 47 -12.47 -15.40 -6.62
N GLU A 48 -13.18 -15.58 -7.71
CA GLU A 48 -13.91 -14.52 -8.41
C GLU A 48 -14.98 -13.89 -7.50
N HIS A 49 -15.83 -14.71 -6.88
CA HIS A 49 -16.89 -14.24 -6.00
C HIS A 49 -16.37 -13.51 -4.77
N LEU A 50 -15.30 -14.02 -4.12
CA LEU A 50 -14.62 -13.32 -3.04
C LEU A 50 -14.11 -11.93 -3.49
N GLY A 51 -13.51 -11.84 -4.67
CA GLY A 51 -13.05 -10.56 -5.23
C GLY A 51 -14.19 -9.55 -5.39
N GLU A 52 -15.33 -9.98 -5.91
CA GLU A 52 -16.53 -9.13 -6.04
C GLU A 52 -17.05 -8.66 -4.68
N VAL A 53 -17.13 -9.57 -3.70
CA VAL A 53 -17.56 -9.23 -2.33
C VAL A 53 -16.60 -8.27 -1.66
N GLN A 54 -15.29 -8.47 -1.81
CA GLN A 54 -14.28 -7.54 -1.28
C GLN A 54 -14.47 -6.12 -1.82
N VAL A 55 -14.61 -5.97 -3.14
CA VAL A 55 -14.81 -4.65 -3.78
C VAL A 55 -16.12 -4.01 -3.29
N ARG A 56 -17.20 -4.78 -3.22
CA ARG A 56 -18.51 -4.32 -2.69
C ARG A 56 -18.38 -3.81 -1.26
N ASN A 57 -17.56 -4.45 -0.46
CA ASN A 57 -17.39 -4.18 0.97
C ASN A 57 -16.40 -3.07 1.32
N LEU A 58 -15.56 -2.62 0.37
CA LEU A 58 -14.60 -1.54 0.63
C LEU A 58 -15.26 -0.27 1.16
N GLY A 59 -16.41 0.12 0.61
CA GLY A 59 -17.16 1.30 1.05
C GLY A 59 -17.75 1.20 2.45
N HIS A 60 -17.87 0.00 3.01
CA HIS A 60 -18.46 -0.28 4.32
C HIS A 60 -17.40 -0.56 5.39
N PHE A 61 -16.41 -1.38 5.07
CA PHE A 61 -15.44 -1.91 6.03
C PHE A 61 -14.01 -1.43 5.80
N GLY A 62 -13.77 -0.73 4.67
CA GLY A 62 -12.43 -0.27 4.30
C GLY A 62 -11.45 -1.40 3.94
N TYR A 63 -10.20 -1.03 3.84
CA TYR A 63 -9.08 -1.95 3.58
C TYR A 63 -8.61 -2.63 4.87
N GLY A 64 -7.86 -3.74 4.71
CA GLY A 64 -7.19 -4.44 5.79
C GLY A 64 -7.85 -5.75 6.19
N ILE A 65 -7.23 -6.45 7.15
CA ILE A 65 -7.58 -7.82 7.55
C ILE A 65 -9.04 -7.95 8.02
N LYS A 66 -9.57 -6.95 8.73
CA LYS A 66 -10.95 -7.00 9.25
C LYS A 66 -11.98 -6.96 8.12
N GLY A 67 -11.83 -6.04 7.17
CA GLY A 67 -12.69 -5.94 5.99
C GLY A 67 -12.63 -7.20 5.11
N PHE A 68 -11.40 -7.71 4.91
CA PHE A 68 -11.17 -8.97 4.21
C PHE A 68 -11.86 -10.16 4.90
N THR A 69 -11.74 -10.28 6.22
CA THR A 69 -12.38 -11.34 7.01
C THR A 69 -13.90 -11.30 6.90
N LEU A 70 -14.49 -10.10 7.01
CA LEU A 70 -15.93 -9.94 6.84
C LEU A 70 -16.37 -10.33 5.43
N SER A 71 -15.59 -10.00 4.41
CA SER A 71 -15.84 -10.39 3.03
C SER A 71 -15.73 -11.91 2.83
N MET A 72 -14.76 -12.57 3.46
CA MET A 72 -14.69 -14.04 3.45
C MET A 72 -15.91 -14.68 4.11
N ILE A 73 -16.36 -14.18 5.27
CA ILE A 73 -17.55 -14.70 5.96
C ILE A 73 -18.80 -14.52 5.11
N GLU A 74 -19.00 -13.33 4.52
CA GLU A 74 -20.13 -13.05 3.64
C GLU A 74 -20.12 -13.94 2.40
N THR A 75 -18.97 -14.07 1.73
CA THR A 75 -18.76 -15.00 0.62
C THR A 75 -19.12 -16.44 0.99
N ALA A 76 -18.67 -16.90 2.16
CA ALA A 76 -18.97 -18.25 2.62
C ALA A 76 -20.46 -18.47 2.86
N ILE A 77 -21.16 -17.49 3.42
CA ILE A 77 -22.62 -17.55 3.60
C ILE A 77 -23.33 -17.58 2.24
N GLU A 78 -22.95 -16.70 1.30
CA GLU A 78 -23.54 -16.64 -0.03
C GLU A 78 -23.33 -17.93 -0.81
N LEU A 79 -22.09 -18.42 -0.90
CA LEU A 79 -21.74 -19.61 -1.69
C LEU A 79 -22.29 -20.92 -1.10
N THR A 80 -22.57 -20.97 0.18
CA THR A 80 -23.19 -22.14 0.82
C THR A 80 -24.72 -22.01 0.99
N GLU A 81 -25.31 -20.91 0.50
CA GLU A 81 -26.74 -20.61 0.70
C GLU A 81 -27.14 -20.63 2.20
N GLY A 82 -26.26 -20.10 3.05
CA GLY A 82 -26.44 -20.08 4.50
C GLY A 82 -26.20 -21.42 5.19
N ARG A 83 -25.71 -22.45 4.52
CA ARG A 83 -25.46 -23.79 5.09
C ARG A 83 -24.08 -23.95 5.74
N ILE A 84 -23.23 -22.95 5.68
CA ILE A 84 -21.92 -22.97 6.34
C ILE A 84 -22.11 -23.19 7.86
N LEU A 85 -21.25 -24.00 8.43
CA LEU A 85 -21.36 -24.34 9.84
C LEU A 85 -20.60 -23.36 10.73
N GLY A 86 -21.01 -23.19 11.98
CA GLY A 86 -20.36 -22.26 12.92
C GLY A 86 -18.89 -22.54 13.13
N HIS A 87 -18.42 -23.80 13.06
CA HIS A 87 -17.01 -24.12 13.17
C HIS A 87 -16.20 -23.73 11.92
N GLU A 88 -16.80 -23.71 10.74
CA GLU A 88 -16.19 -23.23 9.50
C GLU A 88 -16.05 -21.70 9.52
N ILE A 89 -17.06 -20.98 10.03
CA ILE A 89 -16.94 -19.54 10.30
C ILE A 89 -15.82 -19.27 11.31
N GLN A 90 -15.71 -20.11 12.37
CA GLN A 90 -14.63 -19.97 13.35
C GLN A 90 -13.24 -20.14 12.69
N GLN A 91 -13.09 -21.05 11.73
CA GLN A 91 -11.84 -21.21 10.98
C GLN A 91 -11.47 -19.93 10.21
N ILE A 92 -12.45 -19.26 9.57
CA ILE A 92 -12.20 -17.97 8.90
C ILE A 92 -11.74 -16.90 9.90
N ILE A 93 -12.37 -16.84 11.07
CA ILE A 93 -11.95 -15.89 12.13
C ILE A 93 -10.53 -16.23 12.63
N ASP A 94 -10.18 -17.51 12.76
CA ASP A 94 -8.86 -17.93 13.20
C ASP A 94 -7.78 -17.65 12.15
N LEU A 95 -8.09 -17.75 10.84
CA LEU A 95 -7.22 -17.25 9.77
C LEU A 95 -6.91 -15.76 9.96
N ALA A 96 -7.92 -14.94 10.21
CA ALA A 96 -7.72 -13.51 10.45
C ALA A 96 -6.80 -13.23 11.65
N LYS A 97 -6.97 -13.98 12.77
CA LYS A 97 -6.09 -13.86 13.93
C LYS A 97 -4.65 -14.26 13.59
N CYS A 98 -4.46 -15.31 12.79
CA CYS A 98 -3.15 -15.68 12.29
C CYS A 98 -2.52 -14.57 11.43
N MET A 99 -3.29 -13.97 10.51
CA MET A 99 -2.80 -12.85 9.69
C MET A 99 -2.31 -11.69 10.54
N VAL A 100 -3.09 -11.26 11.55
CA VAL A 100 -2.70 -10.17 12.47
C VAL A 100 -1.44 -10.52 13.28
N ALA A 101 -1.25 -11.79 13.62
CA ALA A 101 -0.11 -12.26 14.42
C ALA A 101 1.17 -12.50 13.59
N MET A 102 1.10 -12.45 12.26
CA MET A 102 2.28 -12.66 11.40
C MET A 102 3.38 -11.63 11.71
N PRO A 103 4.65 -12.05 11.70
CA PRO A 103 5.77 -11.13 11.81
C PRO A 103 5.76 -10.11 10.68
N VAL A 104 6.22 -8.89 10.95
CA VAL A 104 6.40 -7.86 9.93
C VAL A 104 7.77 -8.05 9.30
N GLU A 105 7.80 -8.49 8.06
CA GLU A 105 9.05 -8.74 7.31
C GLU A 105 9.40 -7.51 6.47
N VAL A 106 10.32 -6.68 6.98
CA VAL A 106 10.81 -5.50 6.26
C VAL A 106 11.52 -5.93 4.97
N LEU A 107 11.22 -5.24 3.87
CA LEU A 107 11.79 -5.54 2.56
C LEU A 107 13.31 -5.23 2.52
N PRO A 108 14.06 -5.91 1.65
CA PRO A 108 15.50 -5.66 1.49
C PRO A 108 15.80 -4.18 1.22
N ASN A 109 16.94 -3.70 1.71
CA ASN A 109 17.47 -2.35 1.52
C ASN A 109 16.66 -1.21 2.18
N ILE A 110 15.44 -1.44 2.67
CA ILE A 110 14.59 -0.40 3.28
C ILE A 110 15.31 0.32 4.42
N GLU A 111 15.82 -0.41 5.40
CA GLU A 111 16.47 0.20 6.58
C GLU A 111 17.69 1.06 6.18
N ALA A 112 18.50 0.59 5.22
CA ALA A 112 19.67 1.33 4.75
C ALA A 112 19.27 2.64 4.04
N VAL A 113 18.20 2.61 3.25
CA VAL A 113 17.65 3.79 2.56
C VAL A 113 17.08 4.77 3.57
N LEU A 114 16.23 4.32 4.50
CA LEU A 114 15.62 5.16 5.54
C LEU A 114 16.69 5.84 6.40
N LYS A 115 17.69 5.09 6.86
CA LYS A 115 18.83 5.62 7.64
C LYS A 115 19.58 6.71 6.89
N THR A 116 19.74 6.59 5.58
CA THR A 116 20.42 7.58 4.76
C THR A 116 19.56 8.83 4.55
N LEU A 117 18.24 8.66 4.36
CA LEU A 117 17.31 9.75 4.10
C LEU A 117 16.97 10.55 5.37
N GLN A 118 16.83 9.89 6.53
CA GLN A 118 16.48 10.49 7.80
C GLN A 118 17.40 11.68 8.17
N SER A 119 18.66 11.62 7.78
CA SER A 119 19.62 12.72 8.04
C SER A 119 19.48 13.91 7.09
N LYS A 120 18.65 13.81 6.04
CA LYS A 120 18.59 14.78 4.93
C LYS A 120 17.21 15.42 4.76
N CYS A 121 16.15 14.70 5.09
CA CYS A 121 14.76 15.15 4.91
C CYS A 121 13.87 14.53 5.98
N ARG A 122 12.68 15.08 6.13
CA ARG A 122 11.63 14.53 6.99
C ARG A 122 11.04 13.28 6.32
N LEU A 123 10.92 12.20 7.07
CA LEU A 123 10.33 10.96 6.59
C LEU A 123 8.89 10.82 7.08
N MET A 124 8.04 10.37 6.19
CA MET A 124 6.62 10.22 6.43
C MET A 124 6.13 8.87 5.92
N VAL A 125 5.08 8.35 6.53
CA VAL A 125 4.32 7.22 5.97
C VAL A 125 2.91 7.69 5.65
N ILE A 126 2.41 7.27 4.49
CA ILE A 126 1.01 7.43 4.10
C ILE A 126 0.54 6.05 3.64
N THR A 127 -0.32 5.41 4.43
CA THR A 127 -0.78 4.04 4.18
C THR A 127 -2.31 3.95 4.27
N LYS A 128 -2.89 2.99 3.54
CA LYS A 128 -4.31 2.61 3.69
C LYS A 128 -4.42 1.45 4.67
N GLY A 129 -5.59 1.30 5.29
CA GLY A 129 -5.88 0.12 6.10
C GLY A 129 -6.57 0.43 7.43
N ASP A 130 -6.68 -0.60 8.25
CA ASP A 130 -7.18 -0.47 9.61
C ASP A 130 -6.13 0.20 10.51
N LEU A 131 -6.53 1.24 11.22
CA LEU A 131 -5.61 2.03 12.06
C LEU A 131 -4.86 1.17 13.07
N LEU A 132 -5.58 0.30 13.79
CA LEU A 132 -4.97 -0.55 14.83
C LEU A 132 -3.97 -1.56 14.23
N ASP A 133 -4.28 -2.11 13.05
CA ASP A 133 -3.39 -3.04 12.36
C ASP A 133 -2.12 -2.34 11.91
N GLN A 134 -2.24 -1.18 11.26
CA GLN A 134 -1.10 -0.40 10.79
C GLN A 134 -0.22 0.08 11.96
N GLU A 135 -0.80 0.64 13.03
CA GLU A 135 -0.05 1.01 14.24
C GLU A 135 0.71 -0.18 14.84
N SER A 136 0.06 -1.36 14.89
CA SER A 136 0.68 -2.59 15.37
C SER A 136 1.82 -3.06 14.46
N LYS A 137 1.67 -2.99 13.14
CA LYS A 137 2.73 -3.32 12.17
C LYS A 137 3.93 -2.40 12.36
N PHE A 138 3.71 -1.09 12.45
CA PHE A 138 4.78 -0.12 12.71
C PHE A 138 5.52 -0.42 14.02
N ALA A 139 4.80 -0.64 15.13
CA ALA A 139 5.42 -0.94 16.42
C ALA A 139 6.29 -2.22 16.38
N ARG A 140 5.94 -3.20 15.53
CA ARG A 140 6.66 -4.48 15.38
C ARG A 140 7.71 -4.49 14.28
N SER A 141 7.70 -3.52 13.37
CA SER A 141 8.58 -3.50 12.20
C SER A 141 10.05 -3.23 12.51
N GLY A 142 10.34 -2.58 13.64
CA GLY A 142 11.68 -2.11 14.00
C GLY A 142 12.17 -0.89 13.20
N ILE A 143 11.35 -0.33 12.32
CA ILE A 143 11.70 0.85 11.50
C ILE A 143 10.87 2.10 11.83
N ALA A 144 9.99 2.03 12.82
CA ALA A 144 9.10 3.15 13.18
C ALA A 144 9.87 4.44 13.55
N ASP A 145 11.01 4.31 14.20
CA ASP A 145 11.83 5.44 14.68
C ASP A 145 12.49 6.24 13.55
N TYR A 146 12.43 5.76 12.30
CA TYR A 146 12.89 6.54 11.14
C TYR A 146 11.88 7.59 10.69
N PHE A 147 10.60 7.47 11.08
CA PHE A 147 9.53 8.31 10.56
C PHE A 147 9.07 9.38 11.56
N ASP A 148 8.97 10.62 11.08
CA ASP A 148 8.46 11.75 11.87
C ASP A 148 6.92 11.79 11.88
N ILE A 149 6.28 11.25 10.84
CA ILE A 149 4.83 11.31 10.62
C ILE A 149 4.33 9.98 10.08
N ILE A 150 3.23 9.49 10.65
CA ILE A 150 2.50 8.32 10.14
C ILE A 150 1.04 8.74 9.94
N GLU A 151 0.55 8.66 8.70
CA GLU A 151 -0.85 8.90 8.32
C GLU A 151 -1.48 7.61 7.82
N VAL A 152 -2.52 7.17 8.51
CA VAL A 152 -3.36 6.05 8.07
C VAL A 152 -4.65 6.63 7.51
N VAL A 153 -4.95 6.34 6.25
CA VAL A 153 -6.08 6.92 5.52
C VAL A 153 -7.02 5.83 4.99
N SER A 154 -8.27 6.19 4.77
CA SER A 154 -9.25 5.28 4.17
C SER A 154 -9.01 5.09 2.68
N GLU A 155 -8.62 6.17 1.97
CA GLU A 155 -8.34 6.17 0.53
C GLU A 155 -7.21 7.14 0.19
N LYS A 156 -6.42 6.79 -0.81
CA LYS A 156 -5.31 7.61 -1.34
C LYS A 156 -5.74 8.28 -2.65
N LEU A 157 -6.58 9.29 -2.52
CA LEU A 157 -7.07 10.11 -3.63
C LEU A 157 -6.29 11.43 -3.71
N PRO A 158 -6.32 12.17 -4.83
CA PRO A 158 -5.70 13.49 -4.94
C PRO A 158 -6.08 14.42 -3.78
N ALA A 159 -7.37 14.48 -3.42
CA ALA A 159 -7.86 15.30 -2.31
C ALA A 159 -7.29 14.87 -0.94
N THR A 160 -7.06 13.57 -0.73
CA THR A 160 -6.45 13.05 0.50
C THR A 160 -5.01 13.54 0.63
N TYR A 161 -4.23 13.46 -0.45
CA TYR A 161 -2.86 13.98 -0.46
C TYR A 161 -2.82 15.49 -0.23
N GLU A 162 -3.70 16.27 -0.87
CA GLU A 162 -3.80 17.72 -0.63
C GLU A 162 -4.10 18.05 0.84
N GLN A 163 -5.02 17.32 1.48
CA GLN A 163 -5.34 17.49 2.90
C GLN A 163 -4.15 17.16 3.80
N ILE A 164 -3.42 16.07 3.53
CA ILE A 164 -2.23 15.68 4.29
C ILE A 164 -1.13 16.75 4.14
N LEU A 165 -0.84 17.17 2.92
CA LEU A 165 0.17 18.20 2.67
C LEU A 165 -0.19 19.52 3.37
N ALA A 166 -1.45 19.93 3.31
CA ALA A 166 -1.93 21.12 4.01
C ALA A 166 -1.85 20.98 5.55
N LYS A 167 -2.26 19.83 6.10
CA LYS A 167 -2.20 19.51 7.55
C LYS A 167 -0.79 19.66 8.11
N HIS A 168 0.22 19.23 7.34
CA HIS A 168 1.61 19.24 7.78
C HIS A 168 2.43 20.41 7.22
N ASN A 169 1.78 21.37 6.54
CA ASN A 169 2.41 22.51 5.89
C ASN A 169 3.56 22.12 4.94
N ILE A 170 3.32 21.11 4.09
CA ILE A 170 4.30 20.59 3.13
C ILE A 170 4.00 21.19 1.74
N PRO A 171 4.93 21.96 1.15
CA PRO A 171 4.80 22.41 -0.24
C PRO A 171 4.84 21.22 -1.22
N LYS A 172 4.00 21.25 -2.26
CA LYS A 172 3.91 20.17 -3.25
C LYS A 172 5.23 19.92 -3.99
N ASP A 173 5.98 20.97 -4.25
CA ASP A 173 7.28 20.93 -4.93
C ASP A 173 8.44 20.44 -4.04
N GLU A 174 8.20 20.31 -2.73
CA GLU A 174 9.14 19.75 -1.75
C GLU A 174 8.75 18.34 -1.28
N PHE A 175 7.69 17.76 -1.86
CA PHE A 175 7.14 16.46 -1.48
C PHE A 175 7.41 15.39 -2.53
N LEU A 176 7.83 14.22 -2.07
CA LEU A 176 8.00 13.02 -2.88
C LEU A 176 7.26 11.86 -2.23
N MET A 177 6.44 11.15 -2.98
CA MET A 177 5.82 9.89 -2.58
C MET A 177 6.55 8.71 -3.21
N ILE A 178 6.81 7.65 -2.45
CA ILE A 178 7.40 6.39 -2.91
C ILE A 178 6.45 5.26 -2.52
N GLY A 179 6.01 4.47 -3.51
CA GLY A 179 5.08 3.37 -3.26
C GLY A 179 5.01 2.35 -4.38
N ASN A 180 4.34 1.23 -4.10
CA ASN A 180 4.19 0.12 -5.03
C ASN A 180 2.90 0.18 -5.86
N SER A 181 1.92 0.98 -5.46
CA SER A 181 0.66 1.11 -6.19
C SER A 181 0.63 2.34 -7.10
N LEU A 182 0.55 2.11 -8.41
CA LEU A 182 0.30 3.20 -9.37
C LEU A 182 -0.97 3.95 -9.04
N LYS A 183 -2.07 3.23 -8.75
CA LYS A 183 -3.40 3.78 -8.51
C LYS A 183 -3.47 4.61 -7.23
N SER A 184 -2.79 4.19 -6.19
CA SER A 184 -2.92 4.75 -4.84
C SER A 184 -1.76 5.69 -4.47
N ASP A 185 -0.52 5.39 -4.90
CA ASP A 185 0.66 6.12 -4.43
C ASP A 185 1.20 7.10 -5.47
N VAL A 186 1.03 6.78 -6.75
CA VAL A 186 1.73 7.50 -7.81
C VAL A 186 0.82 8.48 -8.52
N LEU A 187 -0.21 7.99 -9.20
CA LEU A 187 -1.08 8.83 -10.04
C LEU A 187 -1.76 9.94 -9.25
N PRO A 188 -2.34 9.71 -8.06
CA PRO A 188 -2.98 10.78 -7.29
C PRO A 188 -2.02 11.88 -6.85
N VAL A 189 -0.74 11.54 -6.67
CA VAL A 189 0.31 12.49 -6.29
C VAL A 189 0.77 13.31 -7.51
N LEU A 190 0.91 12.67 -8.66
CA LEU A 190 1.21 13.37 -9.92
C LEU A 190 0.06 14.31 -10.32
N ASP A 191 -1.19 13.91 -10.12
CA ASP A 191 -2.40 14.70 -10.41
C ASP A 191 -2.44 16.01 -9.61
N ILE A 192 -1.93 16.03 -8.39
CA ILE A 192 -1.84 17.26 -7.60
C ILE A 192 -0.58 18.10 -7.92
N GLY A 193 0.26 17.65 -8.85
CA GLY A 193 1.49 18.34 -9.26
C GLY A 193 2.67 18.14 -8.31
N ALA A 194 2.65 17.11 -7.46
CA ALA A 194 3.78 16.69 -6.64
C ALA A 194 4.58 15.57 -7.36
N ALA A 195 5.69 15.12 -6.76
CA ALA A 195 6.54 14.08 -7.32
C ALA A 195 6.22 12.70 -6.73
N ALA A 196 6.33 11.66 -7.55
CA ALA A 196 6.16 10.29 -7.10
C ALA A 196 7.16 9.33 -7.79
N ILE A 197 7.56 8.28 -7.07
CA ILE A 197 8.36 7.16 -7.57
C ILE A 197 7.56 5.88 -7.37
N HIS A 198 7.39 5.13 -8.45
CA HIS A 198 6.82 3.80 -8.43
C HIS A 198 7.92 2.75 -8.24
N ILE A 199 7.77 1.90 -7.24
CA ILE A 199 8.61 0.71 -7.04
C ILE A 199 7.68 -0.50 -7.08
N PRO A 200 7.53 -1.16 -8.24
CA PRO A 200 6.57 -2.24 -8.40
C PRO A 200 6.90 -3.41 -7.48
N TYR A 201 5.88 -3.93 -6.80
CA TYR A 201 5.96 -5.19 -6.10
C TYR A 201 5.61 -6.34 -7.04
N HIS A 202 6.12 -7.54 -6.81
CA HIS A 202 5.96 -8.68 -7.73
C HIS A 202 4.52 -9.20 -7.82
N SER A 203 3.67 -8.89 -6.85
CA SER A 203 2.23 -9.13 -6.89
C SER A 203 1.48 -7.84 -6.57
N THR A 204 0.39 -7.60 -7.30
CA THR A 204 -0.47 -6.44 -7.09
C THR A 204 -1.91 -6.88 -7.15
N TRP A 205 -2.68 -6.56 -6.12
CA TRP A 205 -4.11 -6.84 -6.09
C TRP A 205 -4.78 -6.26 -7.35
N VAL A 206 -5.65 -7.05 -8.00
CA VAL A 206 -6.28 -6.68 -9.28
C VAL A 206 -6.98 -5.31 -9.20
N HIS A 207 -7.58 -4.98 -8.05
CA HIS A 207 -8.23 -3.69 -7.83
C HIS A 207 -7.26 -2.48 -7.86
N GLU A 208 -5.97 -2.68 -7.61
CA GLU A 208 -4.92 -1.65 -7.64
C GLU A 208 -4.20 -1.57 -9.01
N GLN A 209 -4.53 -2.44 -9.96
CA GLN A 209 -3.95 -2.40 -11.31
C GLN A 209 -4.46 -1.21 -12.10
N VAL A 210 -3.60 -0.65 -12.94
CA VAL A 210 -3.88 0.50 -13.81
C VAL A 210 -3.62 0.09 -15.27
N ASP A 211 -4.48 0.55 -16.17
CA ASP A 211 -4.37 0.27 -17.60
C ASP A 211 -3.17 1.01 -18.20
N ASP A 212 -2.40 0.36 -19.07
CA ASP A 212 -1.24 0.96 -19.75
C ASP A 212 -1.60 2.22 -20.54
N SER A 213 -2.83 2.29 -21.05
CA SER A 213 -3.33 3.47 -21.76
C SER A 213 -3.42 4.72 -20.86
N ILE A 214 -3.70 4.54 -19.56
CA ILE A 214 -3.72 5.62 -18.57
C ILE A 214 -2.28 6.06 -18.28
N LEU A 215 -1.37 5.10 -18.11
CA LEU A 215 0.04 5.38 -17.80
C LEU A 215 0.72 6.19 -18.89
N ALA A 216 0.36 5.98 -20.16
CA ALA A 216 0.90 6.71 -21.30
C ALA A 216 0.63 8.23 -21.25
N SER A 217 -0.31 8.70 -20.42
CA SER A 217 -0.60 10.12 -20.24
C SER A 217 0.31 10.83 -19.22
N TYR A 218 1.12 10.08 -18.48
CA TYR A 218 1.99 10.61 -17.43
C TYR A 218 3.46 10.64 -17.87
N GLU A 219 3.89 11.73 -18.50
CA GLU A 219 5.26 11.90 -18.99
C GLU A 219 6.33 11.91 -17.86
N ASN A 220 5.92 12.25 -16.62
CA ASN A 220 6.79 12.38 -15.47
C ASN A 220 6.76 11.15 -14.54
N LEU A 221 6.23 10.02 -15.00
CA LEU A 221 6.21 8.79 -14.24
C LEU A 221 7.65 8.24 -14.07
N VAL A 222 8.13 8.22 -12.83
CA VAL A 222 9.40 7.60 -12.48
C VAL A 222 9.14 6.21 -11.92
N GLN A 223 9.75 5.20 -12.54
CA GLN A 223 9.69 3.82 -12.05
C GLN A 223 11.10 3.31 -11.78
N LEU A 224 11.30 2.76 -10.59
CA LEU A 224 12.55 2.11 -10.19
C LEU A 224 12.26 0.64 -9.85
N THR A 225 13.25 -0.22 -10.07
CA THR A 225 13.10 -1.66 -9.83
C THR A 225 13.39 -2.07 -8.39
N ASP A 226 14.00 -1.20 -7.60
CA ASP A 226 14.36 -1.47 -6.20
C ASP A 226 14.50 -0.16 -5.43
N VAL A 227 14.17 -0.18 -4.14
CA VAL A 227 14.23 0.99 -3.26
C VAL A 227 15.64 1.57 -3.11
N SER A 228 16.68 0.76 -3.23
CA SER A 228 18.08 1.22 -3.15
C SER A 228 18.43 2.23 -4.24
N LEU A 229 17.76 2.16 -5.41
CA LEU A 229 17.95 3.07 -6.53
C LEU A 229 17.41 4.49 -6.26
N VAL A 230 16.56 4.66 -5.25
CA VAL A 230 16.03 5.97 -4.85
C VAL A 230 17.16 6.92 -4.52
N LEU A 231 18.18 6.48 -3.78
CA LEU A 231 19.30 7.33 -3.39
C LEU A 231 20.11 7.83 -4.59
N GLU A 232 20.33 6.96 -5.57
CA GLU A 232 21.01 7.32 -6.82
C GLU A 232 20.17 8.28 -7.66
N HIS A 233 18.87 8.04 -7.75
CA HIS A 233 17.94 8.90 -8.49
C HIS A 233 17.94 10.30 -7.92
N LEU A 234 17.77 10.45 -6.61
CA LEU A 234 17.78 11.73 -5.91
C LEU A 234 19.13 12.46 -6.04
N HIS A 235 20.22 11.72 -6.10
CA HIS A 235 21.55 12.32 -6.31
C HIS A 235 21.74 12.85 -7.74
N ARG A 236 21.30 12.10 -8.75
CA ARG A 236 21.35 12.52 -10.16
C ARG A 236 20.50 13.75 -10.43
N ASP A 237 19.29 13.80 -9.90
CA ASP A 237 18.41 14.96 -10.03
C ASP A 237 19.04 16.22 -9.43
N LYS A 238 19.72 16.09 -8.29
CA LYS A 238 20.45 17.21 -7.68
C LYS A 238 21.58 17.70 -8.57
N ILE A 239 22.39 16.82 -9.14
CA ILE A 239 23.51 17.21 -10.05
C ILE A 239 22.98 17.86 -11.32
N GLN A 240 21.90 17.34 -11.92
CA GLN A 240 21.29 17.95 -13.12
C GLN A 240 20.74 19.34 -12.84
N GLN A 241 20.26 19.60 -11.63
CA GLN A 241 19.78 20.91 -11.20
C GLN A 241 20.90 21.92 -10.94
N GLU A 242 22.07 21.46 -10.47
CA GLU A 242 23.24 22.32 -10.24
C GLU A 242 23.95 22.73 -11.57
N LEU A 243 23.68 21.97 -12.65
CA LEU A 243 24.28 22.20 -13.98
C LEU A 243 23.36 22.95 -14.96
N ALA A 244 22.10 23.19 -14.61
CA ALA A 244 21.07 23.86 -15.44
C ALA A 244 20.86 25.33 -15.02
#